data_5fd48a614d3267248984115e6806dd96
#
_entry.id   5fd48a614d3267248984115e6806dd96
#
_cell.length_a   1.000
_cell.length_b   1.000
_cell.length_c   1.000
_cell.angle_alpha   90.00
_cell.angle_beta   90.00
_cell.angle_gamma   90.00
#
_symmetry.space_group_name_H-M   'P 1'
#
loop_
_entity.id
_entity.type
_entity.pdbx_description
1 polymer ?
#
loop_
_entity_poly.entity_id
_entity_poly.type
_entity_poly.pdbx_seq_one_letter_code
_entity_poly.pdbx_strand_id
1 'polypeptide(L)'
;MGSFESFLLAVIVAGVVQIILGLLKAGIIAYFFPSSVIKGMLSGIGIVIFLKQIPHAFGYDADPEGDLGFFQKDGHNTLSELTVIWDFFSLGPVIISVLSLLVLIIWEQAFVKKYTFFKLIQGPLVVVSLGIGLNLLFRNWPDLNLLVTQVVDIPVANSFGEFLGQFASPDFTQLGNPRIYICLLYTSDAADDTPC
;
A
#
# COMPACT_ATOMS: atom_id res chain seq x y z
N MET A 1 -15.40 0.89 -12.22
CA MET A 1 -14.85 0.14 -13.36
C MET A 1 -15.12 -1.32 -13.20
N GLY A 2 -15.50 -1.98 -14.27
CA GLY A 2 -15.98 -3.35 -14.15
C GLY A 2 -14.91 -4.43 -14.14
N SER A 3 -13.67 -4.18 -14.56
CA SER A 3 -12.66 -5.25 -14.59
C SER A 3 -11.25 -4.71 -14.40
N PHE A 4 -10.42 -5.51 -13.74
CA PHE A 4 -8.99 -5.26 -13.55
C PHE A 4 -8.23 -5.12 -14.89
N GLU A 5 -8.69 -5.79 -15.91
CA GLU A 5 -8.17 -5.75 -17.28
C GLU A 5 -8.31 -4.36 -17.91
N SER A 6 -9.44 -3.66 -17.65
CA SER A 6 -9.66 -2.28 -18.10
C SER A 6 -8.73 -1.29 -17.37
N PHE A 7 -8.44 -1.55 -16.10
CA PHE A 7 -7.48 -0.77 -15.33
C PHE A 7 -6.06 -0.93 -15.88
N LEU A 8 -5.64 -2.16 -16.21
CA LEU A 8 -4.33 -2.40 -16.83
C LEU A 8 -4.19 -1.66 -18.18
N LEU A 9 -5.27 -1.62 -18.98
CA LEU A 9 -5.27 -0.86 -20.23
C LEU A 9 -5.07 0.65 -19.95
N ALA A 10 -5.76 1.20 -18.96
CA ALA A 10 -5.60 2.61 -18.58
C ALA A 10 -4.15 2.92 -18.17
N VAL A 11 -3.50 2.03 -17.40
CA VAL A 11 -2.09 2.16 -17.01
C VAL A 11 -1.16 2.16 -18.22
N ILE A 12 -1.39 1.28 -19.20
CA ILE A 12 -0.60 1.25 -20.44
C ILE A 12 -0.74 2.55 -21.22
N VAL A 13 -1.97 3.03 -21.39
CA VAL A 13 -2.24 4.30 -22.11
C VAL A 13 -1.57 5.46 -21.36
N ALA A 14 -1.64 5.50 -20.02
CA ALA A 14 -0.93 6.49 -19.20
C ALA A 14 0.58 6.45 -19.46
N GLY A 15 1.18 5.26 -19.47
CA GLY A 15 2.60 5.06 -19.74
C GLY A 15 3.01 5.59 -21.11
N VAL A 16 2.21 5.31 -22.15
CA VAL A 16 2.47 5.82 -23.51
C VAL A 16 2.40 7.35 -23.54
N VAL A 17 1.39 7.95 -22.92
CA VAL A 17 1.25 9.40 -22.82
C VAL A 17 2.45 10.01 -22.09
N GLN A 18 2.90 9.41 -20.98
CA GLN A 18 4.08 9.88 -20.24
C GLN A 18 5.35 9.81 -21.09
N ILE A 19 5.55 8.74 -21.87
CA ILE A 19 6.70 8.64 -22.80
C ILE A 19 6.66 9.76 -23.83
N ILE A 20 5.50 10.02 -24.45
CA ILE A 20 5.33 11.10 -25.41
C ILE A 20 5.65 12.45 -24.77
N LEU A 21 5.09 12.73 -23.60
CA LEU A 21 5.37 13.97 -22.87
C LEU A 21 6.85 14.10 -22.49
N GLY A 22 7.51 13.00 -22.14
CA GLY A 22 8.94 12.95 -21.87
C GLY A 22 9.78 13.33 -23.10
N LEU A 23 9.43 12.78 -24.27
CA LEU A 23 10.09 13.10 -25.55
C LEU A 23 9.87 14.56 -25.95
N LEU A 24 8.70 15.11 -25.69
CA LEU A 24 8.36 16.53 -25.90
C LEU A 24 9.02 17.47 -24.87
N LYS A 25 9.78 16.91 -23.90
CA LYS A 25 10.40 17.68 -22.81
C LYS A 25 9.36 18.47 -21.98
N ALA A 26 8.13 17.97 -21.88
CA ALA A 26 7.06 18.60 -21.12
C ALA A 26 7.40 18.73 -19.61
N GLY A 27 8.43 18.05 -19.13
CA GLY A 27 8.97 18.20 -17.77
C GLY A 27 9.37 19.65 -17.40
N ILE A 28 9.52 20.54 -18.38
CA ILE A 28 9.73 21.98 -18.15
C ILE A 28 8.58 22.58 -17.33
N ILE A 29 7.36 22.07 -17.49
CA ILE A 29 6.18 22.52 -16.74
C ILE A 29 6.37 22.30 -15.23
N ALA A 30 7.11 21.26 -14.83
CA ALA A 30 7.39 20.98 -13.43
C ALA A 30 8.18 22.10 -12.72
N TYR A 31 8.96 22.88 -13.44
CA TYR A 31 9.68 24.02 -12.87
C TYR A 31 8.77 25.18 -12.43
N PHE A 32 7.54 25.23 -12.93
CA PHE A 32 6.56 26.23 -12.49
C PHE A 32 5.88 25.87 -11.16
N PHE A 33 5.99 24.61 -10.72
CA PHE A 33 5.44 24.20 -9.43
C PHE A 33 6.44 24.50 -8.30
N PRO A 34 6.05 25.31 -7.31
CA PRO A 34 6.88 25.55 -6.15
C PRO A 34 7.16 24.24 -5.39
N SER A 35 8.43 23.96 -5.12
CA SER A 35 8.83 22.77 -4.38
C SER A 35 8.18 22.66 -2.98
N SER A 36 7.79 23.78 -2.41
CA SER A 36 7.07 23.85 -1.12
C SER A 36 5.67 23.22 -1.20
N VAL A 37 4.97 23.40 -2.34
CA VAL A 37 3.64 22.79 -2.56
C VAL A 37 3.76 21.27 -2.63
N ILE A 38 4.72 20.76 -3.41
CA ILE A 38 4.97 19.31 -3.52
C ILE A 38 5.34 18.73 -2.16
N LYS A 39 6.23 19.37 -1.42
CA LYS A 39 6.60 18.92 -0.07
C LYS A 39 5.41 18.94 0.90
N GLY A 40 4.56 19.96 0.83
CA GLY A 40 3.34 20.05 1.63
C GLY A 40 2.37 18.91 1.34
N MET A 41 2.13 18.63 0.07
CA MET A 41 1.27 17.54 -0.37
C MET A 41 1.82 16.16 0.09
N LEU A 42 3.09 15.88 -0.14
CA LEU A 42 3.74 14.64 0.30
C LEU A 42 3.70 14.48 1.83
N SER A 43 3.86 15.58 2.58
CA SER A 43 3.74 15.54 4.04
C SER A 43 2.31 15.23 4.47
N GLY A 44 1.30 15.80 3.80
CA GLY A 44 -0.11 15.51 4.07
C GLY A 44 -0.44 14.04 3.83
N ILE A 45 -0.04 13.49 2.69
CA ILE A 45 -0.20 12.07 2.36
C ILE A 45 0.49 11.21 3.42
N GLY A 46 1.73 11.54 3.78
CA GLY A 46 2.48 10.80 4.81
C GLY A 46 1.78 10.77 6.17
N ILE A 47 1.15 11.88 6.57
CA ILE A 47 0.38 11.95 7.83
C ILE A 47 -0.87 11.06 7.75
N VAL A 48 -1.60 11.09 6.65
CA VAL A 48 -2.79 10.24 6.46
C VAL A 48 -2.41 8.76 6.51
N ILE A 49 -1.37 8.35 5.77
CA ILE A 49 -0.87 6.97 5.80
C ILE A 49 -0.49 6.57 7.23
N PHE A 50 0.25 7.42 7.94
CA PHE A 50 0.65 7.14 9.32
C PHE A 50 -0.55 6.93 10.25
N LEU A 51 -1.56 7.81 10.17
CA LEU A 51 -2.77 7.71 10.98
C LEU A 51 -3.55 6.43 10.68
N LYS A 52 -3.66 6.04 9.43
CA LYS A 52 -4.34 4.81 9.00
C LYS A 52 -3.62 3.53 9.46
N GLN A 53 -2.30 3.57 9.63
CA GLN A 53 -1.56 2.41 10.13
C GLN A 53 -1.73 2.18 11.64
N ILE A 54 -2.22 3.17 12.40
CA ILE A 54 -2.43 3.01 13.84
C ILE A 54 -3.51 1.94 14.14
N PRO A 55 -4.72 1.97 13.54
CA PRO A 55 -5.72 0.93 13.74
C PRO A 55 -5.21 -0.47 13.42
N HIS A 56 -4.51 -0.65 12.30
CA HIS A 56 -3.92 -1.93 11.91
C HIS A 56 -2.91 -2.45 12.95
N ALA A 57 -2.10 -1.56 13.56
CA ALA A 57 -1.18 -1.93 14.61
C ALA A 57 -1.87 -2.50 15.86
N PHE A 58 -3.13 -2.12 16.12
CA PHE A 58 -3.94 -2.61 17.22
C PHE A 58 -4.83 -3.82 16.85
N GLY A 59 -4.83 -4.20 15.59
CA GLY A 59 -5.56 -5.36 15.08
C GLY A 59 -6.93 -5.04 14.46
N TYR A 60 -7.25 -3.77 14.26
CA TYR A 60 -8.41 -3.35 13.48
C TYR A 60 -8.04 -3.31 12.00
N ASP A 61 -8.68 -4.15 11.21
CA ASP A 61 -8.37 -4.32 9.78
C ASP A 61 -9.69 -4.44 8.99
N ALA A 62 -10.52 -3.40 9.08
CA ALA A 62 -11.78 -3.33 8.37
C ALA A 62 -11.63 -2.68 6.98
N ASP A 63 -10.59 -1.86 6.80
CA ASP A 63 -10.35 -1.17 5.54
C ASP A 63 -9.49 -1.99 4.58
N PRO A 64 -9.79 -1.94 3.28
CA PRO A 64 -8.90 -2.52 2.29
C PRO A 64 -7.56 -1.77 2.29
N GLU A 65 -6.47 -2.52 2.30
CA GLU A 65 -5.13 -1.96 2.20
C GLU A 65 -4.99 -1.09 0.94
N GLY A 66 -4.44 0.11 1.12
CA GLY A 66 -4.22 1.06 0.03
C GLY A 66 -5.32 2.10 -0.17
N ASP A 67 -6.43 2.06 0.59
CA ASP A 67 -7.38 3.17 0.59
C ASP A 67 -6.81 4.35 1.37
N LEU A 68 -6.33 5.38 0.67
CA LEU A 68 -5.78 6.60 1.23
C LEU A 68 -6.84 7.70 1.42
N GLY A 69 -8.11 7.43 1.12
CA GLY A 69 -9.21 8.36 1.30
C GLY A 69 -9.38 8.73 2.77
N PHE A 70 -9.59 10.02 3.06
CA PHE A 70 -9.90 10.48 4.41
C PHE A 70 -11.29 10.02 4.87
N PHE A 71 -12.24 9.97 3.92
CA PHE A 71 -13.58 9.42 4.12
C PHE A 71 -13.67 8.04 3.50
N GLN A 72 -14.06 7.07 4.29
CA GLN A 72 -14.13 5.68 3.89
C GLN A 72 -15.54 5.27 3.48
N LYS A 73 -15.65 4.15 2.77
CA LYS A 73 -16.92 3.63 2.27
C LYS A 73 -17.83 3.08 3.38
N ASP A 74 -17.27 2.74 4.52
CA ASP A 74 -17.96 2.27 5.72
C ASP A 74 -18.63 3.39 6.53
N GLY A 75 -18.44 4.66 6.11
CA GLY A 75 -18.99 5.84 6.77
C GLY A 75 -18.11 6.39 7.90
N HIS A 76 -16.97 5.78 8.14
CA HIS A 76 -15.96 6.28 9.06
C HIS A 76 -15.00 7.25 8.38
N ASN A 77 -14.24 7.98 9.16
CA ASN A 77 -13.12 8.78 8.69
C ASN A 77 -11.86 8.37 9.46
N THR A 78 -10.70 8.70 8.93
CA THR A 78 -9.40 8.34 9.52
C THR A 78 -9.27 8.70 11.02
N LEU A 79 -9.96 9.73 11.49
CA LEU A 79 -9.94 10.10 12.90
C LEU A 79 -10.94 9.32 13.74
N SER A 80 -12.13 8.99 13.18
CA SER A 80 -13.13 8.20 13.91
C SER A 80 -12.69 6.76 14.11
N GLU A 81 -11.87 6.20 13.23
CA GLU A 81 -11.27 4.87 13.40
C GLU A 81 -10.39 4.79 14.65
N LEU A 82 -9.70 5.87 15.00
CA LEU A 82 -8.91 5.91 16.24
C LEU A 82 -9.77 5.70 17.49
N THR A 83 -11.07 5.98 17.45
CA THR A 83 -11.97 5.73 18.57
C THR A 83 -12.45 4.28 18.62
N VAL A 84 -12.52 3.62 17.48
CA VAL A 84 -12.99 2.23 17.35
C VAL A 84 -11.90 1.21 17.77
N ILE A 85 -10.63 1.62 17.82
CA ILE A 85 -9.50 0.75 18.19
C ILE A 85 -9.74 0.01 19.50
N TRP A 86 -10.38 0.67 20.49
CA TRP A 86 -10.59 0.08 21.82
C TRP A 86 -11.54 -1.11 21.81
N ASP A 87 -12.45 -1.19 20.84
CA ASP A 87 -13.42 -2.28 20.70
C ASP A 87 -12.83 -3.52 20.04
N PHE A 88 -11.74 -3.34 19.25
CA PHE A 88 -11.10 -4.39 18.45
C PHE A 88 -9.65 -4.71 18.88
N PHE A 89 -9.27 -4.26 20.08
CA PHE A 89 -7.92 -4.45 20.59
C PHE A 89 -7.54 -5.94 20.66
N SER A 90 -6.46 -6.30 19.95
CA SER A 90 -5.90 -7.65 19.92
C SER A 90 -4.44 -7.66 20.33
N LEU A 91 -4.06 -8.49 21.30
CA LEU A 91 -2.70 -8.57 21.83
C LEU A 91 -1.68 -9.06 20.79
N GLY A 92 -2.05 -10.01 19.94
CA GLY A 92 -1.16 -10.58 18.93
C GLY A 92 -0.60 -9.52 17.95
N PRO A 93 -1.46 -8.78 17.22
CA PRO A 93 -1.03 -7.71 16.33
C PRO A 93 -0.21 -6.62 17.03
N VAL A 94 -0.59 -6.24 18.26
CA VAL A 94 0.15 -5.22 19.03
C VAL A 94 1.58 -5.66 19.32
N ILE A 95 1.78 -6.89 19.77
CA ILE A 95 3.11 -7.43 20.04
C ILE A 95 3.95 -7.46 18.75
N ILE A 96 3.37 -7.94 17.65
CA ILE A 96 4.06 -7.98 16.35
C ILE A 96 4.42 -6.59 15.89
N SER A 97 3.51 -5.61 16.00
CA SER A 97 3.73 -4.22 15.59
C SER A 97 4.84 -3.56 16.40
N VAL A 98 4.81 -3.70 17.72
CA VAL A 98 5.84 -3.14 18.61
C VAL A 98 7.21 -3.77 18.33
N LEU A 99 7.30 -5.09 18.22
CA LEU A 99 8.56 -5.77 17.92
C LEU A 99 9.07 -5.39 16.52
N SER A 100 8.20 -5.28 15.54
CA SER A 100 8.54 -4.85 14.19
C SER A 100 9.10 -3.44 14.16
N LEU A 101 8.46 -2.50 14.85
CA LEU A 101 8.95 -1.13 14.97
C LEU A 101 10.30 -1.06 15.68
N LEU A 102 10.47 -1.79 16.78
CA LEU A 102 11.77 -1.87 17.48
C LEU A 102 12.88 -2.38 16.56
N VAL A 103 12.61 -3.45 15.80
CA VAL A 103 13.58 -4.00 14.85
C VAL A 103 13.92 -2.97 13.77
N LEU A 104 12.93 -2.27 13.19
CA LEU A 104 13.17 -1.23 12.20
C LEU A 104 14.01 -0.07 12.76
N ILE A 105 13.69 0.42 13.97
CA ILE A 105 14.44 1.50 14.61
C ILE A 105 15.87 1.08 14.85
N ILE A 106 16.10 -0.14 15.36
CA ILE A 106 17.46 -0.67 15.61
C ILE A 106 18.21 -0.84 14.29
N TRP A 107 17.51 -1.34 13.24
CA TRP A 107 18.12 -1.58 11.93
C TRP A 107 18.61 -0.28 11.26
N GLU A 108 17.88 0.82 11.50
CA GLU A 108 18.22 2.15 10.97
C GLU A 108 19.42 2.79 11.66
N GLN A 109 19.83 2.27 12.83
CA GLN A 109 20.95 2.83 13.59
C GLN A 109 22.28 2.71 12.83
N ALA A 110 23.09 3.76 12.91
CA ALA A 110 24.38 3.84 12.24
C ALA A 110 25.33 2.70 12.59
N PHE A 111 25.22 2.16 13.82
CA PHE A 111 26.08 1.10 14.27
C PHE A 111 25.77 -0.25 13.59
N VAL A 112 24.49 -0.54 13.26
CA VAL A 112 24.07 -1.72 12.52
C VAL A 112 24.49 -1.60 11.05
N LYS A 113 24.28 -0.43 10.45
CA LYS A 113 24.66 -0.11 9.06
C LYS A 113 26.18 -0.08 8.84
N LYS A 114 26.99 -0.14 9.89
CA LYS A 114 28.46 -0.23 9.78
C LYS A 114 28.92 -1.53 9.09
N TYR A 115 28.21 -2.62 9.30
CA TYR A 115 28.55 -3.90 8.70
C TYR A 115 27.97 -4.05 7.31
N THR A 116 28.80 -4.43 6.32
CA THR A 116 28.40 -4.56 4.91
C THR A 116 27.23 -5.53 4.70
N PHE A 117 27.16 -6.59 5.51
CA PHE A 117 26.09 -7.57 5.47
C PHE A 117 24.70 -6.95 5.73
N PHE A 118 24.59 -6.09 6.76
CA PHE A 118 23.33 -5.42 7.10
C PHE A 118 22.93 -4.31 6.11
N LYS A 119 23.89 -3.80 5.31
CA LYS A 119 23.57 -2.88 4.20
C LYS A 119 22.90 -3.60 3.03
N LEU A 120 23.21 -4.88 2.83
CA LEU A 120 22.64 -5.67 1.74
C LEU A 120 21.20 -6.10 2.05
N ILE A 121 20.92 -6.40 3.31
CA ILE A 121 19.59 -6.85 3.74
C ILE A 121 18.75 -5.62 4.12
N GLN A 122 17.63 -5.45 3.45
CA GLN A 122 16.69 -4.38 3.75
C GLN A 122 15.93 -4.66 5.05
N GLY A 123 15.87 -3.67 5.95
CA GLY A 123 15.15 -3.78 7.23
C GLY A 123 13.71 -4.30 7.12
N PRO A 124 12.90 -3.80 6.17
CA PRO A 124 11.54 -4.30 5.96
C PRO A 124 11.46 -5.80 5.70
N LEU A 125 12.40 -6.38 4.96
CA LEU A 125 12.43 -7.82 4.68
C LEU A 125 12.62 -8.65 5.96
N VAL A 126 13.46 -8.16 6.87
CA VAL A 126 13.68 -8.80 8.18
C VAL A 126 12.42 -8.72 9.02
N VAL A 127 11.74 -7.58 9.02
CA VAL A 127 10.51 -7.38 9.78
C VAL A 127 9.38 -8.24 9.25
N VAL A 128 9.20 -8.37 7.95
CA VAL A 128 8.21 -9.27 7.35
C VAL A 128 8.51 -10.72 7.74
N SER A 129 9.77 -11.15 7.66
CA SER A 129 10.16 -12.51 8.06
C SER A 129 9.91 -12.76 9.55
N LEU A 130 10.19 -11.75 10.39
CA LEU A 130 9.89 -11.80 11.83
C LEU A 130 8.38 -11.91 12.07
N GLY A 131 7.57 -11.10 11.39
CA GLY A 131 6.10 -11.11 11.51
C GLY A 131 5.51 -12.48 11.15
N ILE A 132 5.97 -13.07 10.05
CA ILE A 132 5.56 -14.43 9.64
C ILE A 132 5.96 -15.45 10.72
N GLY A 133 7.19 -15.38 11.23
CA GLY A 133 7.66 -16.27 12.28
C GLY A 133 6.86 -16.17 13.57
N LEU A 134 6.55 -14.94 14.00
CA LEU A 134 5.73 -14.69 15.20
C LEU A 134 4.28 -15.15 14.99
N ASN A 135 3.70 -14.93 13.81
CA ASN A 135 2.35 -15.40 13.49
C ASN A 135 2.28 -16.94 13.58
N LEU A 136 3.27 -17.64 13.02
CA LEU A 136 3.34 -19.10 13.13
C LEU A 136 3.48 -19.57 14.57
N LEU A 137 4.25 -18.86 15.40
CA LEU A 137 4.43 -19.17 16.81
C LEU A 137 3.15 -18.94 17.61
N PHE A 138 2.46 -17.82 17.35
CA PHE A 138 1.23 -17.41 18.05
C PHE A 138 0.02 -18.28 17.69
N ARG A 139 0.06 -18.98 16.56
CA ARG A 139 -0.99 -19.89 16.11
C ARG A 139 -1.35 -20.97 17.17
N ASN A 140 -0.41 -21.32 18.05
CA ASN A 140 -0.61 -22.31 19.09
C ASN A 140 -1.18 -21.72 20.39
N TRP A 141 -1.32 -20.40 20.50
CA TRP A 141 -1.76 -19.68 21.70
C TRP A 141 -3.05 -18.91 21.41
N PRO A 142 -4.19 -19.31 22.01
CA PRO A 142 -5.51 -18.75 21.68
C PRO A 142 -5.60 -17.24 21.85
N ASP A 143 -4.93 -16.69 22.88
CA ASP A 143 -4.98 -15.27 23.24
C ASP A 143 -4.10 -14.39 22.32
N LEU A 144 -3.17 -14.98 21.59
CA LEU A 144 -2.23 -14.29 20.71
C LEU A 144 -2.43 -14.60 19.23
N ASN A 145 -3.36 -15.52 18.92
CA ASN A 145 -3.63 -15.92 17.55
C ASN A 145 -4.25 -14.75 16.77
N LEU A 146 -3.70 -14.50 15.58
CA LEU A 146 -4.23 -13.51 14.67
C LEU A 146 -5.50 -14.04 13.99
N LEU A 147 -6.48 -13.18 13.84
CA LEU A 147 -7.67 -13.48 13.05
C LEU A 147 -7.31 -13.56 11.56
N VAL A 148 -8.07 -14.34 10.80
CA VAL A 148 -7.87 -14.46 9.34
C VAL A 148 -8.01 -13.10 8.64
N THR A 149 -8.84 -12.21 9.18
CA THR A 149 -9.03 -10.84 8.70
C THR A 149 -7.83 -9.92 8.95
N GLN A 150 -6.94 -10.29 9.88
CA GLN A 150 -5.74 -9.52 10.25
C GLN A 150 -4.49 -10.00 9.48
N VAL A 151 -4.64 -10.96 8.60
CA VAL A 151 -3.55 -11.54 7.80
C VAL A 151 -3.87 -11.35 6.34
N VAL A 152 -2.92 -10.82 5.58
CA VAL A 152 -3.06 -10.65 4.14
C VAL A 152 -3.19 -12.03 3.48
N ASP A 153 -4.31 -12.27 2.82
CA ASP A 153 -4.54 -13.49 2.04
C ASP A 153 -3.96 -13.31 0.63
N ILE A 154 -2.78 -13.87 0.42
CA ILE A 154 -2.14 -13.84 -0.89
C ILE A 154 -2.54 -15.10 -1.64
N PRO A 155 -3.18 -14.99 -2.82
CA PRO A 155 -3.51 -16.15 -3.63
C PRO A 155 -2.23 -16.91 -4.03
N VAL A 156 -2.08 -18.12 -3.49
CA VAL A 156 -0.92 -18.97 -3.76
C VAL A 156 -1.24 -19.87 -4.95
N ALA A 157 -0.47 -19.72 -6.01
CA ALA A 157 -0.55 -20.62 -7.16
C ALA A 157 0.09 -21.98 -6.82
N ASN A 158 -0.66 -23.08 -7.01
CA ASN A 158 -0.16 -24.44 -6.75
C ASN A 158 0.71 -24.98 -7.89
N SER A 159 0.68 -24.33 -9.06
CA SER A 159 1.51 -24.69 -10.21
C SER A 159 2.01 -23.45 -10.95
N PHE A 160 3.10 -23.61 -11.68
CA PHE A 160 3.66 -22.54 -12.52
C PHE A 160 2.68 -22.08 -13.61
N GLY A 161 1.86 -22.99 -14.15
CA GLY A 161 0.80 -22.65 -15.12
C GLY A 161 -0.31 -21.81 -14.49
N GLU A 162 -0.72 -22.11 -13.26
CA GLU A 162 -1.70 -21.34 -12.50
C GLU A 162 -1.14 -19.95 -12.14
N PHE A 163 0.13 -19.89 -11.77
CA PHE A 163 0.82 -18.62 -11.52
C PHE A 163 0.81 -17.71 -12.76
N LEU A 164 1.14 -18.27 -13.94
CA LEU A 164 1.06 -17.52 -15.20
C LEU A 164 -0.37 -17.15 -15.58
N GLY A 165 -1.34 -17.96 -15.22
CA GLY A 165 -2.78 -17.69 -15.45
C GLY A 165 -3.34 -16.57 -14.55
N GLN A 166 -2.67 -16.25 -13.42
CA GLN A 166 -3.04 -15.14 -12.55
C GLN A 166 -2.63 -13.78 -13.12
N PHE A 167 -1.73 -13.74 -14.10
CA PHE A 167 -1.40 -12.49 -14.78
C PHE A 167 -2.58 -12.08 -15.69
N ALA A 168 -3.35 -11.11 -15.20
CA ALA A 168 -4.38 -10.52 -16.04
C ALA A 168 -3.73 -9.79 -17.22
N SER A 169 -4.27 -10.02 -18.42
CA SER A 169 -3.86 -9.30 -19.61
C SER A 169 -4.78 -8.12 -19.85
N PRO A 170 -4.26 -6.99 -20.35
CA PRO A 170 -5.05 -5.80 -20.63
C PRO A 170 -6.06 -6.09 -21.76
N ASP A 171 -7.30 -5.63 -21.58
CA ASP A 171 -8.35 -5.78 -22.59
C ASP A 171 -8.28 -4.62 -23.61
N PHE A 172 -7.60 -4.85 -24.72
CA PHE A 172 -7.45 -3.86 -25.79
C PHE A 172 -8.74 -3.56 -26.54
N THR A 173 -9.81 -4.37 -26.37
CA THR A 173 -11.09 -4.09 -27.03
C THR A 173 -11.76 -2.85 -26.48
N GLN A 174 -11.40 -2.44 -25.27
CA GLN A 174 -11.91 -1.29 -24.55
C GLN A 174 -11.26 0.05 -24.94
N LEU A 175 -10.28 0.06 -25.85
CA LEU A 175 -9.61 1.29 -26.31
C LEU A 175 -10.56 2.38 -26.80
N GLY A 176 -11.73 2.01 -27.31
CA GLY A 176 -12.78 2.95 -27.74
C GLY A 176 -13.65 3.49 -26.60
N ASN A 177 -13.47 3.02 -25.37
CA ASN A 177 -14.34 3.41 -24.26
C ASN A 177 -13.88 4.74 -23.63
N PRO A 178 -14.69 5.82 -23.69
CA PRO A 178 -14.30 7.13 -23.16
C PRO A 178 -14.04 7.11 -21.65
N ARG A 179 -14.58 6.14 -20.91
CA ARG A 179 -14.37 5.99 -19.46
C ARG A 179 -12.91 5.74 -19.12
N ILE A 180 -12.15 5.04 -19.99
CA ILE A 180 -10.73 4.80 -19.79
C ILE A 180 -9.93 6.09 -19.81
N TYR A 181 -10.25 6.99 -20.73
CA TYR A 181 -9.58 8.29 -20.87
C TYR A 181 -9.94 9.24 -19.73
N ILE A 182 -11.18 9.21 -19.25
CA ILE A 182 -11.61 9.95 -18.07
C ILE A 182 -10.89 9.42 -16.83
N CYS A 183 -10.81 8.10 -16.67
CA CYS A 183 -10.07 7.47 -15.62
C CYS A 183 -8.60 7.85 -15.64
N LEU A 184 -7.98 7.82 -16.82
CA LEU A 184 -6.58 8.21 -17.00
C LEU A 184 -6.34 9.67 -16.58
N LEU A 185 -7.25 10.58 -16.90
CA LEU A 185 -7.14 11.98 -16.51
C LEU A 185 -7.28 12.14 -14.99
N TYR A 186 -8.13 11.34 -14.36
CA TYR A 186 -8.39 11.37 -12.92
C TYR A 186 -7.31 10.69 -12.09
N THR A 187 -6.77 9.56 -12.55
CA THR A 187 -5.72 8.79 -11.85
C THR A 187 -4.31 9.27 -12.15
N SER A 188 -4.11 10.10 -13.20
CA SER A 188 -2.82 10.73 -13.45
C SER A 188 -2.53 11.87 -12.48
N ASP A 189 -3.55 12.37 -11.78
CA ASP A 189 -3.37 13.26 -10.65
C ASP A 189 -3.10 12.39 -9.41
N ALA A 190 -1.82 12.28 -9.04
CA ALA A 190 -1.33 11.40 -7.96
C ALA A 190 -1.86 11.74 -6.55
N ALA A 191 -2.89 12.57 -6.45
CA ALA A 191 -3.53 13.01 -5.22
C ALA A 191 -4.93 12.43 -5.01
N ASP A 192 -5.50 11.73 -5.99
CA ASP A 192 -6.89 11.29 -5.93
C ASP A 192 -6.97 9.77 -6.10
N ASP A 193 -6.99 9.06 -4.96
CA ASP A 193 -7.12 7.60 -4.87
C ASP A 193 -8.55 7.10 -5.14
N THR A 194 -9.36 7.86 -5.87
CA THR A 194 -10.68 7.38 -6.24
C THR A 194 -10.57 6.33 -7.34
N PRO A 195 -10.91 5.05 -7.05
CA PRO A 195 -10.94 4.03 -8.08
C PRO A 195 -11.97 4.42 -9.15
N CYS A 196 -11.52 4.45 -10.36
CA CYS A 196 -12.37 4.71 -11.51
C CYS A 196 -13.47 3.65 -11.69
#